data_dfabdbf51efe19adb50ebe2912f240ed
#
_entry.id   dfabdbf51efe19adb50ebe2912f240ed
#
_cell.length_a   1.000
_cell.length_b   1.000
_cell.length_c   1.000
_cell.angle_alpha   90.00
_cell.angle_beta   90.00
_cell.angle_gamma   90.00
#
_symmetry.space_group_name_H-M   'P 1'
#
loop_
_entity.id
_entity.type
_entity.pdbx_description
1 polymer ?
#
loop_
_entity_poly.entity_id
_entity_poly.type
_entity_poly.pdbx_seq_one_letter_code
_entity_poly.pdbx_strand_id
1 'polypeptide(L)'
;MKKLILLLLFITLVFSCNTSNVPAGFSKIESIEPPILIDLRYSGSDNFLGRTVKGYENPRNILLTNETIDALTKVQKTLSKTNLGLKLFDGYRPQKSVNNFVEWAKDLKDTVTKSKYYPKEKKDSLFFKGYISEKSGHSRGSTVDITLIFTDSINYGNELDMGSGWDFFGNKSWIDYDSITDSQKNNRNYLQNIMNQNGFKSFSKEWWHFTLIDEPYPNSYFDFTF
;
A
#
# COMPACT_ATOMS: atom_id res chain seq x y z
N MET A 1 -37.92 -65.28 4.99
CA MET A 1 -36.89 -64.57 4.24
C MET A 1 -37.09 -63.08 4.44
N LYS A 2 -36.29 -62.39 5.34
CA LYS A 2 -36.39 -60.95 5.61
C LYS A 2 -35.42 -60.26 4.69
N LYS A 3 -35.96 -59.42 3.79
CA LYS A 3 -35.09 -58.53 2.91
C LYS A 3 -34.59 -57.35 3.72
N LEU A 4 -33.29 -57.28 3.90
CA LEU A 4 -32.59 -56.14 4.49
C LEU A 4 -32.43 -55.08 3.41
N ILE A 5 -33.13 -53.94 3.55
CA ILE A 5 -32.95 -52.77 2.67
C ILE A 5 -31.81 -51.90 3.27
N LEU A 6 -30.67 -51.88 2.62
CA LEU A 6 -29.54 -51.05 2.99
C LEU A 6 -29.76 -49.63 2.40
N LEU A 7 -30.09 -48.67 3.27
CA LEU A 7 -30.25 -47.26 2.90
C LEU A 7 -28.86 -46.59 2.87
N LEU A 8 -28.29 -46.39 1.70
CA LEU A 8 -27.05 -45.64 1.53
C LEU A 8 -27.36 -44.13 1.64
N LEU A 9 -26.98 -43.55 2.78
CA LEU A 9 -27.02 -42.10 2.97
C LEU A 9 -25.84 -41.44 2.21
N PHE A 10 -26.12 -40.80 1.08
CA PHE A 10 -25.16 -39.96 0.39
C PHE A 10 -25.06 -38.62 1.12
N ILE A 11 -23.99 -38.43 1.95
CA ILE A 11 -23.65 -37.15 2.53
C ILE A 11 -22.93 -36.33 1.46
N THR A 12 -23.64 -35.41 0.80
CA THR A 12 -23.01 -34.42 -0.06
C THR A 12 -22.35 -33.36 0.82
N LEU A 13 -21.02 -33.43 0.97
CA LEU A 13 -20.22 -32.35 1.50
C LEU A 13 -20.27 -31.15 0.51
N VAL A 14 -21.11 -30.19 0.85
CA VAL A 14 -21.10 -28.89 0.16
C VAL A 14 -19.87 -28.13 0.67
N PHE A 15 -18.78 -28.20 -0.07
CA PHE A 15 -17.66 -27.27 0.12
C PHE A 15 -18.17 -25.87 -0.26
N SER A 16 -18.54 -25.07 0.74
CA SER A 16 -18.72 -23.64 0.57
C SER A 16 -17.36 -23.03 0.23
N CYS A 17 -17.09 -22.88 -1.04
CA CYS A 17 -15.96 -22.09 -1.50
C CYS A 17 -16.28 -20.63 -1.14
N ASN A 18 -15.75 -20.13 -0.04
CA ASN A 18 -15.75 -18.70 0.29
C ASN A 18 -14.85 -18.01 -0.74
N THR A 19 -15.37 -17.77 -1.93
CA THR A 19 -14.73 -16.85 -2.88
C THR A 19 -14.81 -15.46 -2.24
N SER A 20 -13.68 -14.96 -1.75
CA SER A 20 -13.57 -13.53 -1.43
C SER A 20 -13.95 -12.77 -2.70
N ASN A 21 -15.13 -12.13 -2.71
CA ASN A 21 -15.59 -11.37 -3.85
C ASN A 21 -14.68 -10.15 -4.03
N VAL A 22 -13.70 -10.29 -4.94
CA VAL A 22 -12.90 -9.14 -5.40
C VAL A 22 -13.86 -8.28 -6.21
N PRO A 23 -13.99 -6.97 -5.91
CA PRO A 23 -14.86 -6.08 -6.68
C PRO A 23 -14.49 -6.05 -8.16
N ALA A 24 -15.48 -5.89 -9.04
CA ALA A 24 -15.23 -5.77 -10.46
C ALA A 24 -14.26 -4.61 -10.74
N GLY A 25 -13.30 -4.83 -11.65
CA GLY A 25 -12.24 -3.86 -11.97
C GLY A 25 -11.05 -3.86 -11.02
N PHE A 26 -11.06 -4.71 -9.98
CA PHE A 26 -9.95 -4.88 -9.05
C PHE A 26 -9.34 -6.28 -9.17
N SER A 27 -8.06 -6.37 -8.85
CA SER A 27 -7.31 -7.62 -8.71
C SER A 27 -6.46 -7.60 -7.44
N LYS A 28 -6.05 -8.81 -7.02
CA LYS A 28 -5.14 -8.97 -5.88
C LYS A 28 -3.71 -8.71 -6.32
N ILE A 29 -2.92 -8.04 -5.46
CA ILE A 29 -1.50 -7.79 -5.72
C ILE A 29 -0.70 -9.09 -5.85
N GLU A 30 -1.12 -10.16 -5.19
CA GLU A 30 -0.52 -11.49 -5.24
C GLU A 30 -0.57 -12.12 -6.64
N SER A 31 -1.33 -11.54 -7.56
CA SER A 31 -1.32 -11.95 -8.99
C SER A 31 -0.11 -11.47 -9.77
N ILE A 32 0.71 -10.58 -9.20
CA ILE A 32 1.91 -10.04 -9.85
C ILE A 32 3.06 -11.05 -9.80
N GLU A 33 3.67 -11.34 -10.97
CA GLU A 33 4.83 -12.20 -11.08
C GLU A 33 6.00 -11.48 -11.80
N PRO A 34 7.22 -11.49 -11.22
CA PRO A 34 7.59 -12.03 -9.90
C PRO A 34 6.88 -11.29 -8.75
N PRO A 35 6.71 -11.92 -7.57
CA PRO A 35 5.92 -11.35 -6.49
C PRO A 35 6.51 -10.04 -5.94
N ILE A 36 5.63 -9.14 -5.52
CA ILE A 36 5.97 -7.94 -4.76
C ILE A 36 5.97 -8.29 -3.26
N LEU A 37 6.99 -7.88 -2.52
CA LEU A 37 7.00 -8.05 -1.07
C LEU A 37 5.98 -7.10 -0.42
N ILE A 38 5.23 -7.61 0.57
CA ILE A 38 4.17 -6.85 1.24
C ILE A 38 4.59 -6.55 2.68
N ASP A 39 4.49 -5.29 3.09
CA ASP A 39 4.70 -4.80 4.45
C ASP A 39 3.56 -3.83 4.83
N LEU A 40 2.37 -4.38 5.07
CA LEU A 40 1.15 -3.61 5.30
C LEU A 40 1.11 -3.06 6.74
N ARG A 41 1.83 -1.98 7.00
CA ARG A 41 2.05 -1.43 8.35
C ARG A 41 0.79 -0.91 9.02
N TYR A 42 -0.23 -0.53 8.26
CA TYR A 42 -1.52 -0.11 8.82
C TYR A 42 -2.30 -1.25 9.49
N SER A 43 -1.96 -2.51 9.22
CA SER A 43 -2.53 -3.67 9.92
C SER A 43 -1.93 -3.92 11.31
N GLY A 44 -0.84 -3.23 11.64
CA GLY A 44 -0.14 -3.31 12.92
C GLY A 44 -0.04 -1.95 13.62
N SER A 45 0.97 -1.83 14.48
CA SER A 45 1.26 -0.59 15.23
C SER A 45 2.42 0.23 14.69
N ASP A 46 3.16 -0.27 13.68
CA ASP A 46 4.29 0.46 13.08
C ASP A 46 3.83 1.41 11.97
N ASN A 47 3.00 2.38 12.36
CA ASN A 47 2.48 3.45 11.52
C ASN A 47 2.30 4.74 12.34
N PHE A 48 1.93 5.84 11.70
CA PHE A 48 1.84 7.13 12.38
C PHE A 48 0.70 7.25 13.41
N LEU A 49 -0.27 6.31 13.42
CA LEU A 49 -1.28 6.23 14.48
C LEU A 49 -0.77 5.47 15.72
N GLY A 50 0.27 4.62 15.56
CA GLY A 50 0.78 3.75 16.62
C GLY A 50 -0.16 2.58 16.99
N ARG A 51 -1.11 2.26 16.11
CA ARG A 51 -2.11 1.18 16.29
C ARG A 51 -2.67 0.74 14.94
N THR A 52 -3.34 -0.41 14.94
CA THR A 52 -4.08 -0.87 13.75
C THR A 52 -5.10 0.17 13.29
N VAL A 53 -5.09 0.46 12.01
CA VAL A 53 -6.00 1.42 11.37
C VAL A 53 -7.35 0.75 11.12
N LYS A 54 -8.45 1.47 11.37
CA LYS A 54 -9.81 0.98 11.03
C LYS A 54 -9.90 0.59 9.56
N GLY A 55 -10.32 -0.64 9.28
CA GLY A 55 -10.38 -1.21 7.93
C GLY A 55 -9.16 -2.05 7.56
N TYR A 56 -8.12 -2.11 8.42
CA TYR A 56 -6.93 -2.96 8.25
C TYR A 56 -6.82 -4.04 9.32
N GLU A 57 -7.90 -4.32 10.07
CA GLU A 57 -7.87 -5.26 11.21
C GLU A 57 -7.58 -6.71 10.77
N ASN A 58 -8.04 -7.10 9.59
CA ASN A 58 -7.85 -8.45 9.06
C ASN A 58 -7.68 -8.39 7.53
N PRO A 59 -6.60 -7.80 7.02
CA PRO A 59 -6.40 -7.74 5.59
C PRO A 59 -6.15 -9.14 5.03
N ARG A 60 -7.06 -9.61 4.18
CA ARG A 60 -6.92 -10.93 3.53
C ARG A 60 -6.27 -10.81 2.16
N ASN A 61 -6.43 -9.66 1.54
CA ASN A 61 -5.93 -9.40 0.19
C ASN A 61 -5.58 -7.91 0.09
N ILE A 62 -4.56 -7.57 -0.66
CA ILE A 62 -4.32 -6.20 -1.07
C ILE A 62 -4.86 -6.05 -2.48
N LEU A 63 -5.79 -5.12 -2.65
CA LEU A 63 -6.49 -4.90 -3.91
C LEU A 63 -5.95 -3.64 -4.59
N LEU A 64 -5.89 -3.69 -5.91
CA LEU A 64 -5.60 -2.56 -6.78
C LEU A 64 -6.49 -2.68 -8.03
N THR A 65 -6.68 -1.59 -8.75
CA THR A 65 -7.33 -1.67 -10.06
C THR A 65 -6.52 -2.55 -11.02
N ASN A 66 -7.19 -3.20 -11.96
CA ASN A 66 -6.54 -4.10 -12.90
C ASN A 66 -5.41 -3.37 -13.67
N GLU A 67 -5.64 -2.13 -14.06
CA GLU A 67 -4.68 -1.29 -14.77
C GLU A 67 -3.43 -1.00 -13.91
N THR A 68 -3.62 -0.82 -12.60
CA THR A 68 -2.51 -0.63 -11.66
C THR A 68 -1.70 -1.92 -11.49
N ILE A 69 -2.36 -3.09 -11.41
CA ILE A 69 -1.70 -4.40 -11.39
C ILE A 69 -0.86 -4.61 -12.65
N ASP A 70 -1.41 -4.30 -13.83
CA ASP A 70 -0.69 -4.44 -15.11
C ASP A 70 0.54 -3.52 -15.16
N ALA A 71 0.42 -2.28 -14.71
CA ALA A 71 1.51 -1.33 -14.65
C ALA A 71 2.62 -1.77 -13.68
N LEU A 72 2.26 -2.17 -12.45
CA LEU A 72 3.21 -2.68 -11.46
C LEU A 72 3.90 -3.97 -11.91
N THR A 73 3.19 -4.84 -12.63
CA THR A 73 3.78 -6.06 -13.20
C THR A 73 4.93 -5.73 -14.16
N LYS A 74 4.80 -4.68 -14.98
CA LYS A 74 5.88 -4.22 -15.88
C LYS A 74 7.07 -3.67 -15.10
N VAL A 75 6.81 -2.87 -14.05
CA VAL A 75 7.86 -2.35 -13.14
C VAL A 75 8.61 -3.52 -12.50
N GLN A 76 7.89 -4.45 -11.88
CA GLN A 76 8.48 -5.58 -11.17
C GLN A 76 9.32 -6.49 -12.08
N LYS A 77 8.82 -6.79 -13.30
CA LYS A 77 9.58 -7.54 -14.31
C LYS A 77 10.86 -6.82 -14.77
N THR A 78 10.87 -5.50 -14.77
CA THR A 78 12.07 -4.72 -15.13
C THR A 78 13.09 -4.78 -13.99
N LEU A 79 12.65 -4.56 -12.75
CA LEU A 79 13.49 -4.60 -11.55
C LEU A 79 14.13 -5.97 -11.32
N SER A 80 13.40 -7.05 -11.53
CA SER A 80 13.89 -8.42 -11.31
C SER A 80 15.12 -8.78 -12.15
N LYS A 81 15.37 -8.05 -13.24
CA LYS A 81 16.58 -8.22 -14.07
C LYS A 81 17.84 -7.62 -13.44
N THR A 82 17.70 -6.84 -12.38
CA THR A 82 18.79 -6.10 -11.72
C THR A 82 18.95 -6.46 -10.24
N ASN A 83 18.43 -7.60 -9.81
CA ASN A 83 18.38 -8.05 -8.41
C ASN A 83 17.66 -7.04 -7.50
N LEU A 84 16.70 -6.28 -8.05
CA LEU A 84 15.82 -5.41 -7.32
C LEU A 84 14.37 -5.86 -7.46
N GLY A 85 13.56 -5.42 -6.53
CA GLY A 85 12.11 -5.63 -6.51
C GLY A 85 11.38 -4.52 -5.79
N LEU A 86 10.07 -4.60 -5.79
CA LEU A 86 9.20 -3.69 -5.04
C LEU A 86 8.83 -4.29 -3.69
N LYS A 87 8.69 -3.42 -2.69
CA LYS A 87 7.96 -3.66 -1.45
C LYS A 87 6.80 -2.68 -1.38
N LEU A 88 5.59 -3.17 -1.14
CA LEU A 88 4.39 -2.37 -0.98
C LEU A 88 4.10 -2.14 0.50
N PHE A 89 3.90 -0.88 0.86
CA PHE A 89 3.43 -0.46 2.19
C PHE A 89 1.92 -0.27 2.23
N ASP A 90 1.32 0.24 1.14
CA ASP A 90 -0.13 0.44 1.02
C ASP A 90 -0.58 0.42 -0.44
N GLY A 91 -1.81 -0.09 -0.65
CA GLY A 91 -2.50 -0.12 -1.93
C GLY A 91 -3.88 0.53 -1.83
N TYR A 92 -4.95 -0.21 -2.17
CA TYR A 92 -6.30 0.26 -1.91
C TYR A 92 -6.51 0.48 -0.40
N ARG A 93 -6.98 1.68 -0.06
CA ARG A 93 -7.30 2.10 1.32
C ARG A 93 -8.78 2.45 1.40
N PRO A 94 -9.59 1.73 2.19
CA PRO A 94 -11.00 2.05 2.37
C PRO A 94 -11.21 3.49 2.87
N GLN A 95 -12.29 4.15 2.47
CA GLN A 95 -12.60 5.50 2.95
C GLN A 95 -12.71 5.58 4.49
N LYS A 96 -13.19 4.52 5.15
CA LYS A 96 -13.21 4.43 6.63
C LYS A 96 -11.82 4.56 7.26
N SER A 97 -10.77 4.09 6.58
CA SER A 97 -9.39 4.24 7.05
C SER A 97 -8.91 5.68 6.92
N VAL A 98 -9.27 6.36 5.83
CA VAL A 98 -9.01 7.80 5.66
C VAL A 98 -9.73 8.61 6.74
N ASN A 99 -10.99 8.27 7.05
CA ASN A 99 -11.73 8.90 8.13
C ASN A 99 -11.05 8.69 9.50
N ASN A 100 -10.45 7.51 9.73
CA ASN A 100 -9.71 7.24 10.96
C ASN A 100 -8.41 8.09 11.04
N PHE A 101 -7.74 8.37 9.93
CA PHE A 101 -6.63 9.33 9.89
C PHE A 101 -7.07 10.74 10.25
N VAL A 102 -8.23 11.17 9.74
CA VAL A 102 -8.83 12.46 10.05
C VAL A 102 -9.20 12.57 11.54
N GLU A 103 -9.82 11.52 12.12
CA GLU A 103 -10.12 11.45 13.56
C GLU A 103 -8.84 11.56 14.39
N TRP A 104 -7.81 10.79 14.05
CA TRP A 104 -6.51 10.85 14.72
C TRP A 104 -5.86 12.24 14.62
N ALA A 105 -5.90 12.88 13.46
CA ALA A 105 -5.28 14.19 13.28
C ALA A 105 -6.00 15.31 14.07
N LYS A 106 -7.30 15.17 14.32
CA LYS A 106 -8.09 16.09 15.15
C LYS A 106 -7.83 15.92 16.65
N ASP A 107 -7.38 14.75 17.10
CA ASP A 107 -6.98 14.52 18.49
C ASP A 107 -5.56 15.04 18.74
N LEU A 108 -5.43 16.31 19.11
CA LEU A 108 -4.13 16.95 19.32
C LEU A 108 -3.35 16.38 20.53
N LYS A 109 -4.01 15.61 21.40
CA LYS A 109 -3.36 14.98 22.56
C LYS A 109 -2.67 13.67 22.22
N ASP A 110 -3.10 12.97 21.17
CA ASP A 110 -2.48 11.73 20.70
C ASP A 110 -1.18 12.05 19.93
N THR A 111 -0.06 12.03 20.64
CA THR A 111 1.27 12.35 20.10
C THR A 111 2.28 11.22 20.27
N VAL A 112 1.80 10.00 20.56
CA VAL A 112 2.66 8.83 20.87
C VAL A 112 3.72 8.58 19.80
N THR A 113 3.38 8.74 18.54
CA THR A 113 4.26 8.47 17.40
C THR A 113 5.02 9.71 16.88
N LYS A 114 4.85 10.87 17.54
CA LYS A 114 5.39 12.15 17.07
C LYS A 114 6.89 12.10 16.80
N SER A 115 7.68 11.53 17.70
CA SER A 115 9.13 11.49 17.59
C SER A 115 9.61 10.73 16.35
N LYS A 116 8.87 9.71 15.90
CA LYS A 116 9.21 8.88 14.74
C LYS A 116 8.67 9.47 13.43
N TYR A 117 7.40 9.87 13.40
CA TYR A 117 6.73 10.18 12.14
C TYR A 117 6.61 11.67 11.82
N TYR A 118 6.53 12.57 12.82
CA TYR A 118 6.34 14.01 12.59
C TYR A 118 7.06 14.88 13.64
N PRO A 119 8.38 14.67 13.87
CA PRO A 119 9.09 15.30 15.00
C PRO A 119 9.09 16.81 14.94
N LYS A 120 9.09 17.40 13.74
CA LYS A 120 9.13 18.85 13.50
C LYS A 120 7.77 19.45 13.17
N GLU A 121 6.77 18.61 12.91
CA GLU A 121 5.45 19.09 12.51
C GLU A 121 4.52 19.25 13.72
N LYS A 122 3.61 20.21 13.63
CA LYS A 122 2.49 20.35 14.55
C LYS A 122 1.30 19.56 14.00
N LYS A 123 0.63 18.80 14.85
CA LYS A 123 -0.47 17.93 14.43
C LYS A 123 -1.65 18.71 13.82
N ASP A 124 -1.93 19.91 14.35
CA ASP A 124 -2.94 20.82 13.81
C ASP A 124 -2.62 21.38 12.42
N SER A 125 -1.34 21.34 12.02
CA SER A 125 -0.91 21.78 10.68
C SER A 125 -0.93 20.68 9.60
N LEU A 126 -1.17 19.41 9.95
CA LEU A 126 -1.06 18.30 9.01
C LEU A 126 -2.05 18.37 7.85
N PHE A 127 -3.28 18.83 8.10
CA PHE A 127 -4.28 19.09 7.05
C PHE A 127 -3.81 20.20 6.11
N PHE A 128 -3.45 21.35 6.67
CA PHE A 128 -3.02 22.51 5.88
C PHE A 128 -1.80 22.21 5.02
N LYS A 129 -0.88 21.40 5.55
CA LYS A 129 0.32 20.95 4.82
C LYS A 129 0.05 19.84 3.82
N GLY A 130 -1.14 19.27 3.80
CA GLY A 130 -1.58 18.23 2.86
C GLY A 130 -1.04 16.83 3.18
N TYR A 131 -0.56 16.58 4.41
CA TYR A 131 -0.19 15.23 4.86
C TYR A 131 -1.41 14.38 5.21
N ILE A 132 -2.48 15.00 5.70
CA ILE A 132 -3.77 14.34 5.95
C ILE A 132 -4.84 15.03 5.10
N SER A 133 -5.71 14.23 4.50
CA SER A 133 -6.81 14.71 3.67
C SER A 133 -8.08 13.91 3.97
N GLU A 134 -9.26 14.51 3.74
CA GLU A 134 -10.56 13.82 3.87
C GLU A 134 -10.84 12.82 2.75
N LYS A 135 -10.07 12.91 1.65
CA LYS A 135 -10.11 11.99 0.51
C LYS A 135 -8.70 11.59 0.13
N SER A 136 -8.52 10.34 -0.27
CA SER A 136 -7.21 9.80 -0.63
C SER A 136 -7.23 9.15 -2.01
N GLY A 137 -6.15 9.31 -2.77
CA GLY A 137 -5.92 8.57 -4.01
C GLY A 137 -6.03 7.05 -3.82
N HIS A 138 -5.55 6.55 -2.70
CA HIS A 138 -5.62 5.13 -2.35
C HIS A 138 -7.05 4.58 -2.32
N SER A 139 -8.04 5.39 -1.91
CA SER A 139 -9.45 4.95 -1.90
C SER A 139 -10.04 4.77 -3.30
N ARG A 140 -9.32 5.19 -4.35
CA ARG A 140 -9.69 4.96 -5.75
C ARG A 140 -9.08 3.68 -6.34
N GLY A 141 -8.15 3.03 -5.60
CA GLY A 141 -7.54 1.77 -5.96
C GLY A 141 -6.39 1.84 -6.96
N SER A 142 -5.97 3.03 -7.37
CA SER A 142 -4.88 3.23 -8.35
C SER A 142 -3.69 4.01 -7.80
N THR A 143 -3.59 4.10 -6.48
CA THR A 143 -2.47 4.71 -5.77
C THR A 143 -1.77 3.65 -4.92
N VAL A 144 -0.45 3.71 -4.89
CA VAL A 144 0.41 2.79 -4.14
C VAL A 144 1.50 3.54 -3.39
N ASP A 145 1.80 3.07 -2.19
CA ASP A 145 2.99 3.45 -1.43
C ASP A 145 4.00 2.29 -1.51
N ILE A 146 5.16 2.54 -2.10
CA ILE A 146 6.14 1.49 -2.41
C ILE A 146 7.59 1.96 -2.17
N THR A 147 8.48 0.98 -2.05
CA THR A 147 9.93 1.19 -2.04
C THR A 147 10.64 0.12 -2.86
N LEU A 148 11.95 0.32 -3.08
CA LEU A 148 12.85 -0.67 -3.68
C LEU A 148 13.46 -1.55 -2.62
N ILE A 149 13.60 -2.84 -2.94
CA ILE A 149 14.30 -3.82 -2.12
C ILE A 149 15.33 -4.59 -2.95
N PHE A 150 16.32 -5.14 -2.26
CA PHE A 150 17.21 -6.16 -2.84
C PHE A 150 16.48 -7.49 -2.94
N THR A 151 16.74 -8.22 -4.04
CA THR A 151 16.19 -9.57 -4.27
C THR A 151 17.29 -10.62 -4.40
N ASP A 152 18.57 -10.24 -4.20
CA ASP A 152 19.67 -11.20 -4.10
C ASP A 152 19.58 -12.04 -2.83
N SER A 153 20.30 -13.18 -2.80
CA SER A 153 20.20 -14.15 -1.70
C SER A 153 20.73 -13.66 -0.34
N ILE A 154 21.56 -12.61 -0.34
CA ILE A 154 22.19 -12.09 0.88
C ILE A 154 21.33 -11.00 1.53
N ASN A 155 20.77 -10.12 0.68
CA ASN A 155 20.08 -8.91 1.14
C ASN A 155 18.58 -8.96 0.91
N TYR A 156 18.00 -10.12 0.60
CA TYR A 156 16.60 -10.26 0.25
C TYR A 156 15.66 -9.54 1.21
N GLY A 157 14.82 -8.65 0.67
CA GLY A 157 13.82 -7.90 1.41
C GLY A 157 14.34 -6.64 2.11
N ASN A 158 15.65 -6.41 2.16
CA ASN A 158 16.22 -5.17 2.69
C ASN A 158 15.88 -4.00 1.76
N GLU A 159 15.37 -2.91 2.34
CA GLU A 159 15.01 -1.70 1.59
C GLU A 159 16.27 -0.93 1.16
N LEU A 160 16.22 -0.33 -0.02
CA LEU A 160 17.20 0.69 -0.39
C LEU A 160 16.97 1.92 0.49
N ASP A 161 18.06 2.52 0.96
CA ASP A 161 17.98 3.72 1.81
C ASP A 161 17.47 4.93 0.99
N MET A 162 16.29 5.40 1.33
CA MET A 162 15.61 6.55 0.70
C MET A 162 15.81 7.85 1.50
N GLY A 163 16.59 7.83 2.60
CA GLY A 163 16.88 9.00 3.42
C GLY A 163 15.82 9.33 4.47
N SER A 164 14.56 8.95 4.29
CA SER A 164 13.52 8.98 5.31
C SER A 164 12.69 7.72 5.27
N GLY A 165 12.07 7.37 6.40
CA GLY A 165 11.09 6.29 6.43
C GLY A 165 9.80 6.64 5.70
N TRP A 166 9.02 5.62 5.39
CA TRP A 166 7.65 5.75 4.92
C TRP A 166 6.77 6.46 5.97
N ASP A 167 5.78 7.23 5.52
CA ASP A 167 4.88 8.05 6.35
C ASP A 167 5.57 9.11 7.23
N PHE A 168 6.81 9.47 6.93
CA PHE A 168 7.46 10.57 7.65
C PHE A 168 6.91 11.92 7.17
N PHE A 169 6.16 12.62 8.01
CA PHE A 169 5.62 13.96 7.74
C PHE A 169 6.70 15.03 7.97
N GLY A 170 7.22 15.55 6.90
CA GLY A 170 8.27 16.57 6.89
C GLY A 170 8.98 16.64 5.55
N ASN A 171 9.70 17.76 5.33
CA ASN A 171 10.39 18.00 4.05
C ASN A 171 11.43 16.93 3.69
N LYS A 172 11.94 16.18 4.68
CA LYS A 172 12.88 15.08 4.43
C LYS A 172 12.29 13.99 3.53
N SER A 173 10.96 13.86 3.44
CA SER A 173 10.26 12.93 2.55
C SER A 173 9.98 13.50 1.16
N TRP A 174 10.18 14.80 0.96
CA TRP A 174 9.91 15.43 -0.33
C TRP A 174 10.92 14.96 -1.38
N ILE A 175 10.44 14.84 -2.60
CA ILE A 175 11.24 14.36 -3.73
C ILE A 175 12.46 15.23 -3.98
N ASP A 176 12.29 16.55 -3.90
CA ASP A 176 13.29 17.58 -4.14
C ASP A 176 14.12 17.98 -2.91
N TYR A 177 14.02 17.20 -1.81
CA TYR A 177 14.80 17.49 -0.60
C TYR A 177 16.28 17.25 -0.83
N ASP A 178 17.10 18.32 -0.70
CA ASP A 178 18.50 18.30 -1.06
C ASP A 178 19.47 17.78 0.01
N SER A 179 19.05 17.82 1.30
CA SER A 179 19.94 17.45 2.41
C SER A 179 19.89 15.94 2.71
N ILE A 180 20.06 15.13 1.68
CA ILE A 180 20.24 13.67 1.70
C ILE A 180 21.53 13.31 0.93
N THR A 181 22.04 12.10 1.14
CA THR A 181 23.24 11.62 0.42
C THR A 181 22.96 11.40 -1.07
N ASP A 182 24.02 11.44 -1.88
CA ASP A 182 23.88 11.12 -3.31
C ASP A 182 23.31 9.74 -3.56
N SER A 183 23.65 8.75 -2.74
CA SER A 183 23.08 7.39 -2.81
C SER A 183 21.57 7.38 -2.58
N GLN A 184 21.09 8.09 -1.55
CA GLN A 184 19.65 8.22 -1.25
C GLN A 184 18.92 8.95 -2.38
N LYS A 185 19.52 9.99 -2.93
CA LYS A 185 18.98 10.74 -4.08
C LYS A 185 18.89 9.84 -5.32
N ASN A 186 19.93 9.09 -5.60
CA ASN A 186 19.95 8.15 -6.73
C ASN A 186 18.89 7.06 -6.58
N ASN A 187 18.69 6.50 -5.36
CA ASN A 187 17.65 5.51 -5.08
C ASN A 187 16.25 6.08 -5.35
N ARG A 188 15.95 7.30 -4.86
CA ARG A 188 14.68 7.98 -5.13
C ARG A 188 14.47 8.24 -6.62
N ASN A 189 15.49 8.77 -7.30
CA ASN A 189 15.43 9.04 -8.74
C ASN A 189 15.18 7.77 -9.54
N TYR A 190 15.81 6.65 -9.15
CA TYR A 190 15.63 5.39 -9.83
C TYR A 190 14.18 4.88 -9.66
N LEU A 191 13.64 4.91 -8.42
CA LEU A 191 12.25 4.54 -8.16
C LEU A 191 11.29 5.41 -8.97
N GLN A 192 11.45 6.75 -8.93
CA GLN A 192 10.60 7.66 -9.68
C GLN A 192 10.64 7.41 -11.18
N ASN A 193 11.84 7.26 -11.74
CA ASN A 193 12.01 7.07 -13.18
C ASN A 193 11.32 5.79 -13.65
N ILE A 194 11.50 4.67 -12.93
CA ILE A 194 10.87 3.41 -13.35
C ILE A 194 9.35 3.46 -13.19
N MET A 195 8.84 4.11 -12.16
CA MET A 195 7.39 4.27 -11.96
C MET A 195 6.79 5.20 -13.02
N ASN A 196 7.42 6.35 -13.28
CA ASN A 196 6.93 7.31 -14.28
C ASN A 196 6.94 6.71 -15.70
N GLN A 197 7.96 5.93 -16.07
CA GLN A 197 8.04 5.22 -17.35
C GLN A 197 6.93 4.17 -17.52
N ASN A 198 6.32 3.73 -16.44
CA ASN A 198 5.22 2.76 -16.44
C ASN A 198 3.86 3.37 -16.11
N GLY A 199 3.68 4.68 -16.37
CA GLY A 199 2.36 5.34 -16.32
C GLY A 199 1.95 5.86 -14.95
N PHE A 200 2.84 5.89 -13.96
CA PHE A 200 2.55 6.51 -12.68
C PHE A 200 3.02 7.96 -12.64
N LYS A 201 2.40 8.76 -11.78
CA LYS A 201 2.88 10.07 -11.36
C LYS A 201 3.21 10.04 -9.88
N SER A 202 4.34 10.64 -9.50
CA SER A 202 4.77 10.79 -8.12
C SER A 202 4.06 11.96 -7.42
N PHE A 203 4.00 11.91 -6.09
CA PHE A 203 3.56 13.01 -5.25
C PHE A 203 4.77 13.74 -4.67
N SER A 204 4.88 15.05 -4.87
CA SER A 204 6.09 15.82 -4.58
C SER A 204 6.53 15.79 -3.11
N LYS A 205 5.61 15.56 -2.16
CA LYS A 205 5.89 15.55 -0.72
C LYS A 205 6.22 14.18 -0.13
N GLU A 206 6.10 13.10 -0.93
CA GLU A 206 6.24 11.72 -0.46
C GLU A 206 6.94 10.89 -1.54
N TRP A 207 8.20 10.53 -1.30
CA TRP A 207 9.03 9.80 -2.27
C TRP A 207 8.48 8.41 -2.62
N TRP A 208 7.64 7.82 -1.75
CA TRP A 208 7.04 6.49 -1.89
C TRP A 208 5.71 6.45 -2.63
N HIS A 209 5.03 7.61 -2.77
CA HIS A 209 3.63 7.71 -3.19
C HIS A 209 3.47 7.92 -4.70
N PHE A 210 2.76 7.00 -5.35
CA PHE A 210 2.56 7.00 -6.79
C PHE A 210 1.09 6.73 -7.13
N THR A 211 0.55 7.50 -8.05
CA THR A 211 -0.81 7.30 -8.59
C THR A 211 -0.74 7.03 -10.08
N LEU A 212 -1.48 6.04 -10.59
CA LEU A 212 -1.60 5.78 -12.03
C LEU A 212 -2.21 7.01 -12.71
N ILE A 213 -1.62 7.47 -13.83
CA ILE A 213 -2.08 8.67 -14.54
C ILE A 213 -3.48 8.42 -15.13
N ASP A 214 -3.65 7.29 -15.82
CA ASP A 214 -4.90 6.89 -16.44
C ASP A 214 -5.69 5.96 -15.51
N GLU A 215 -5.99 6.43 -14.29
CA GLU A 215 -6.76 5.66 -13.33
C GLU A 215 -8.23 5.48 -13.79
N PRO A 216 -8.82 4.26 -13.70
CA PRO A 216 -10.17 4.00 -14.21
C PRO A 216 -11.26 4.65 -13.37
N TYR A 217 -10.98 5.00 -12.10
CA TYR A 217 -11.98 5.53 -11.18
C TYR A 217 -11.55 6.87 -10.55
N PRO A 218 -11.27 7.94 -11.32
CA PRO A 218 -10.65 9.17 -10.80
C PRO A 218 -11.53 9.94 -9.81
N ASN A 219 -12.82 9.66 -9.76
CA ASN A 219 -13.80 10.35 -8.91
C ASN A 219 -14.52 9.43 -7.91
N SER A 220 -14.14 8.12 -7.83
CA SER A 220 -14.81 7.14 -6.98
C SER A 220 -13.95 6.78 -5.77
N TYR A 221 -14.43 7.09 -4.58
CA TYR A 221 -13.77 6.77 -3.32
C TYR A 221 -14.49 5.59 -2.68
N PHE A 222 -13.88 4.42 -2.77
CA PHE A 222 -14.47 3.16 -2.33
C PHE A 222 -14.32 2.96 -0.81
N ASP A 223 -15.22 2.15 -0.21
CA ASP A 223 -15.19 1.79 1.21
C ASP A 223 -15.50 0.30 1.45
N PHE A 224 -15.17 -0.56 0.49
CA PHE A 224 -15.30 -2.01 0.69
C PHE A 224 -14.13 -2.55 1.53
N THR A 225 -14.37 -3.67 2.21
CA THR A 225 -13.35 -4.41 2.98
C THR A 225 -12.58 -5.36 2.06
N PHE A 226 -11.33 -5.62 2.39
CA PHE A 226 -10.47 -6.60 1.69
C PHE A 226 -10.12 -7.81 2.55
#